data_080a6184b148b3e90ea22b746468218c
#
_entry.id   080a6184b148b3e90ea22b746468218c
#
_cell.length_a   1.000
_cell.length_b   1.000
_cell.length_c   1.000
_cell.angle_alpha   90.00
_cell.angle_beta   90.00
_cell.angle_gamma   90.00
#
_symmetry.space_group_name_H-M   'P 1'
#
loop_
_entity.id
_entity.type
_entity.pdbx_description
1 polymer ?
#
loop_
_entity_poly.entity_id
_entity_poly.type
_entity_poly.pdbx_seq_one_letter_code
_entity_poly.pdbx_strand_id
1 'polypeptide(L)'
;DRYGDHLHNFCHGVCRNADQAADATQQTFLLAFERIGQLRDPSRLKSWLFAIARNEVMKGFRDTSRTRPVDDEAILETATAADAVEATLETAELQGLVWEAAVGLDERDRLLLELNVRSGLEGAELADAVGVSVDHSYVLVKRMRERVEKSLGALLVARQARNMCDDLERLLSDWDGTFSIPVRKRVS
;
A
#
# COMPACT_ATOMS: atom_id res chain seq x y z
N ASP A 1 -16.64 -8.70 13.33
CA ASP A 1 -16.85 -7.69 12.27
C ASP A 1 -16.25 -8.15 10.95
N ARG A 2 -17.09 -8.53 9.99
CA ARG A 2 -16.65 -9.21 8.75
C ARG A 2 -15.70 -8.38 7.88
N TYR A 3 -15.77 -7.06 7.95
CA TYR A 3 -14.99 -6.14 7.12
C TYR A 3 -14.06 -5.22 7.93
N GLY A 4 -14.18 -5.20 9.27
CA GLY A 4 -13.45 -4.28 10.13
C GLY A 4 -11.94 -4.45 9.99
N ASP A 5 -11.47 -5.66 10.21
CA ASP A 5 -10.04 -5.99 10.15
C ASP A 5 -9.46 -5.79 8.74
N HIS A 6 -10.21 -6.17 7.70
CA HIS A 6 -9.77 -5.99 6.32
C HIS A 6 -9.63 -4.51 5.94
N LEU A 7 -10.60 -3.66 6.33
CA LEU A 7 -10.54 -2.23 6.07
C LEU A 7 -9.45 -1.55 6.89
N HIS A 8 -9.29 -1.94 8.17
CA HIS A 8 -8.23 -1.41 9.01
C HIS A 8 -6.85 -1.78 8.45
N ASN A 9 -6.64 -3.04 8.08
CA ASN A 9 -5.38 -3.51 7.50
C ASN A 9 -5.07 -2.79 6.18
N PHE A 10 -6.08 -2.56 5.34
CA PHE A 10 -5.94 -1.75 4.13
C PHE A 10 -5.53 -0.30 4.45
N CYS A 11 -6.26 0.38 5.33
CA CYS A 11 -5.95 1.74 5.73
C CYS A 11 -4.54 1.83 6.33
N HIS A 12 -4.16 0.89 7.20
CA HIS A 12 -2.84 0.84 7.81
C HIS A 12 -1.73 0.62 6.80
N GLY A 13 -1.91 -0.32 5.86
CA GLY A 13 -0.93 -0.58 4.79
C GLY A 13 -0.68 0.64 3.90
N VAL A 14 -1.72 1.45 3.66
CA VAL A 14 -1.60 2.67 2.84
C VAL A 14 -1.07 3.86 3.65
N CYS A 15 -1.63 4.15 4.82
CA CYS A 15 -1.26 5.31 5.66
C CYS A 15 0.09 5.12 6.36
N ARG A 16 0.43 3.87 6.73
CA ARG A 16 1.61 3.53 7.54
C ARG A 16 1.68 4.31 8.87
N ASN A 17 0.54 4.66 9.39
CA ASN A 17 0.34 5.33 10.66
C ASN A 17 -0.94 4.78 11.29
N ALA A 18 -0.82 4.27 12.52
CA ALA A 18 -1.91 3.57 13.21
C ALA A 18 -3.10 4.51 13.50
N ASP A 19 -2.82 5.73 13.94
CA ASP A 19 -3.87 6.70 14.27
C ASP A 19 -4.65 7.11 13.02
N GLN A 20 -3.94 7.43 11.93
CA GLN A 20 -4.57 7.77 10.65
C GLN A 20 -5.36 6.59 10.07
N ALA A 21 -4.87 5.37 10.23
CA ALA A 21 -5.59 4.18 9.79
C ALA A 21 -6.87 3.94 10.60
N ALA A 22 -6.81 4.12 11.92
CA ALA A 22 -7.97 4.01 12.79
C ALA A 22 -9.03 5.06 12.43
N ASP A 23 -8.62 6.31 12.27
CA ASP A 23 -9.51 7.42 11.88
C ASP A 23 -10.15 7.18 10.51
N ALA A 24 -9.37 6.78 9.50
CA ALA A 24 -9.87 6.48 8.16
C ALA A 24 -10.86 5.29 8.18
N THR A 25 -10.58 4.26 8.99
CA THR A 25 -11.45 3.10 9.15
C THR A 25 -12.77 3.50 9.81
N GLN A 26 -12.71 4.24 10.91
CA GLN A 26 -13.91 4.73 11.60
C GLN A 26 -14.76 5.61 10.68
N GLN A 27 -14.14 6.56 10.00
CA GLN A 27 -14.82 7.44 9.06
C GLN A 27 -15.45 6.67 7.89
N THR A 28 -14.79 5.61 7.42
CA THR A 28 -15.32 4.71 6.40
C THR A 28 -16.63 4.08 6.85
N PHE A 29 -16.72 3.56 8.08
CA PHE A 29 -17.94 2.95 8.59
C PHE A 29 -19.05 3.98 8.83
N LEU A 30 -18.73 5.17 9.32
CA LEU A 30 -19.70 6.25 9.48
C LEU A 30 -20.32 6.62 8.13
N LEU A 31 -19.51 6.86 7.11
CA LEU A 31 -19.98 7.18 5.76
C LEU A 31 -20.73 6.01 5.12
N ALA A 32 -20.30 4.78 5.35
CA ALA A 32 -20.98 3.60 4.86
C ALA A 32 -22.39 3.49 5.49
N PHE A 33 -22.51 3.70 6.79
CA PHE A 33 -23.80 3.69 7.48
C PHE A 33 -24.74 4.78 6.94
N GLU A 34 -24.26 6.00 6.77
CA GLU A 34 -25.04 7.12 6.23
C GLU A 34 -25.52 6.86 4.79
N ARG A 35 -24.71 6.13 3.99
CA ARG A 35 -24.93 5.98 2.55
C ARG A 35 -25.34 4.58 2.11
N ILE A 36 -25.61 3.68 3.04
CA ILE A 36 -25.96 2.27 2.71
C ILE A 36 -27.18 2.16 1.79
N GLY A 37 -28.11 3.09 1.91
CA GLY A 37 -29.28 3.17 1.02
C GLY A 37 -28.96 3.50 -0.45
N GLN A 38 -27.72 3.95 -0.74
CA GLN A 38 -27.26 4.21 -2.11
C GLN A 38 -26.69 2.97 -2.77
N LEU A 39 -26.39 1.91 -1.99
CA LEU A 39 -25.90 0.64 -2.49
C LEU A 39 -27.02 -0.12 -3.18
N ARG A 40 -27.03 -0.10 -4.52
CA ARG A 40 -28.07 -0.75 -5.32
C ARG A 40 -27.92 -2.26 -5.40
N ASP A 41 -26.69 -2.74 -5.33
CA ASP A 41 -26.34 -4.15 -5.46
C ASP A 41 -25.54 -4.60 -4.22
N PRO A 42 -26.15 -5.41 -3.33
CA PRO A 42 -25.48 -5.91 -2.13
C PRO A 42 -24.21 -6.76 -2.42
N SER A 43 -24.12 -7.38 -3.59
CA SER A 43 -22.92 -8.16 -3.97
C SER A 43 -21.68 -7.28 -4.13
N ARG A 44 -21.86 -5.99 -4.37
CA ARG A 44 -20.80 -4.97 -4.50
C ARG A 44 -20.44 -4.29 -3.20
N LEU A 45 -20.95 -4.75 -2.05
CA LEU A 45 -20.68 -4.15 -0.74
C LEU A 45 -19.19 -4.06 -0.44
N LYS A 46 -18.43 -5.12 -0.75
CA LYS A 46 -16.96 -5.14 -0.53
C LYS A 46 -16.28 -4.01 -1.30
N SER A 47 -16.39 -3.98 -2.60
CA SER A 47 -15.77 -2.96 -3.45
C SER A 47 -16.24 -1.53 -3.10
N TRP A 48 -17.50 -1.38 -2.74
CA TRP A 48 -18.05 -0.10 -2.33
C TRP A 48 -17.46 0.41 -0.99
N LEU A 49 -17.28 -0.47 0.01
CA LEU A 49 -16.61 -0.13 1.27
C LEU A 49 -15.14 0.29 1.02
N PHE A 50 -14.42 -0.46 0.18
CA PHE A 50 -13.04 -0.11 -0.17
C PHE A 50 -12.94 1.18 -0.98
N ALA A 51 -13.96 1.52 -1.80
CA ALA A 51 -14.01 2.82 -2.48
C ALA A 51 -14.14 3.99 -1.49
N ILE A 52 -14.94 3.82 -0.42
CA ILE A 52 -15.06 4.81 0.65
C ILE A 52 -13.72 4.92 1.40
N ALA A 53 -13.15 3.79 1.85
CA ALA A 53 -11.89 3.75 2.58
C ALA A 53 -10.74 4.40 1.78
N ARG A 54 -10.63 4.09 0.49
CA ARG A 54 -9.67 4.74 -0.40
C ARG A 54 -9.81 6.27 -0.40
N ASN A 55 -11.04 6.76 -0.48
CA ASN A 55 -11.28 8.20 -0.53
C ASN A 55 -10.87 8.88 0.79
N GLU A 56 -11.12 8.25 1.94
CA GLU A 56 -10.75 8.79 3.23
C GLU A 56 -9.22 8.80 3.42
N VAL A 57 -8.54 7.72 3.07
CA VAL A 57 -7.07 7.67 3.09
C VAL A 57 -6.47 8.74 2.17
N MET A 58 -6.95 8.86 0.93
CA MET A 58 -6.46 9.86 -0.03
C MET A 58 -6.76 11.31 0.38
N LYS A 59 -7.81 11.53 1.17
CA LYS A 59 -8.10 12.83 1.79
C LYS A 59 -7.06 13.17 2.86
N GLY A 60 -6.73 12.22 3.73
CA GLY A 60 -5.70 12.36 4.74
C GLY A 60 -4.34 12.77 4.15
N PHE A 61 -3.93 12.16 3.04
CA PHE A 61 -2.68 12.53 2.35
C PHE A 61 -2.69 13.96 1.80
N ARG A 62 -3.81 14.41 1.24
CA ARG A 62 -3.94 15.79 0.74
C ARG A 62 -3.85 16.82 1.87
N ASP A 63 -4.44 16.51 3.01
CA ASP A 63 -4.41 17.39 4.18
C ASP A 63 -3.02 17.43 4.82
N THR A 64 -2.35 16.28 4.91
CA THR A 64 -0.97 16.18 5.42
C THR A 64 0.04 16.85 4.49
N SER A 65 -0.12 16.72 3.16
CA SER A 65 0.74 17.39 2.16
C SER A 65 0.65 18.91 2.19
N ARG A 66 -0.44 19.47 2.71
CA ARG A 66 -0.61 20.93 2.89
C ARG A 66 0.04 21.44 4.16
N THR A 67 0.27 20.59 5.17
CA THR A 67 0.70 20.99 6.51
C THR A 67 2.15 20.60 6.87
N ARG A 68 2.86 19.81 6.05
CA ARG A 68 4.22 19.38 6.37
C ARG A 68 5.23 19.77 5.29
N PRO A 69 6.36 20.42 5.69
CA PRO A 69 7.62 20.30 4.97
C PRO A 69 8.12 18.85 5.08
N VAL A 70 8.78 18.39 4.03
CA VAL A 70 9.27 17.01 3.84
C VAL A 70 10.30 16.65 4.91
N ASP A 71 9.87 16.01 5.98
CA ASP A 71 10.73 15.23 6.89
C ASP A 71 9.86 14.10 7.45
N ASP A 72 9.78 13.00 6.73
CA ASP A 72 9.04 11.80 7.14
C ASP A 72 9.99 10.74 7.69
N GLU A 73 10.31 10.85 8.96
CA GLU A 73 10.66 9.71 9.80
C GLU A 73 9.37 8.99 10.23
N ALA A 74 8.76 8.25 9.32
CA ALA A 74 7.70 7.33 9.69
C ALA A 74 8.32 6.05 10.23
N ILE A 75 8.25 5.90 11.55
CA ILE A 75 8.61 4.69 12.30
C ILE A 75 7.91 3.49 11.67
N LEU A 76 8.72 2.51 11.28
CA LEU A 76 8.30 1.26 10.67
C LEU A 76 7.68 0.36 11.75
N GLU A 77 6.40 0.51 12.04
CA GLU A 77 5.65 -0.56 12.68
C GLU A 77 5.37 -1.63 11.62
N THR A 78 6.08 -2.74 11.76
CA THR A 78 5.88 -3.94 10.95
C THR A 78 4.46 -4.44 11.18
N ALA A 79 3.57 -4.19 10.23
CA ALA A 79 2.25 -4.79 10.26
C ALA A 79 2.42 -6.31 10.16
N THR A 80 2.13 -6.99 11.25
CA THR A 80 2.05 -8.44 11.31
C THR A 80 1.04 -8.91 10.27
N ALA A 81 1.51 -9.72 9.34
CA ALA A 81 0.68 -10.43 8.37
C ALA A 81 -0.22 -11.43 9.14
N ALA A 82 -1.42 -10.99 9.49
CA ALA A 82 -2.49 -11.87 9.94
C ALA A 82 -3.41 -12.07 8.74
N ASP A 83 -3.24 -13.18 8.10
CA ASP A 83 -4.10 -13.99 7.23
C ASP A 83 -3.26 -14.64 6.13
N ALA A 84 -2.24 -15.39 6.53
CA ALA A 84 -1.55 -16.31 5.62
C ALA A 84 -2.21 -17.68 5.75
N VAL A 85 -2.97 -18.08 4.74
CA VAL A 85 -3.06 -19.47 4.33
C VAL A 85 -1.63 -20.04 4.36
N GLU A 86 -1.44 -21.25 4.94
CA GLU A 86 -0.16 -21.95 5.14
C GLU A 86 0.87 -21.68 4.00
N ALA A 87 1.51 -20.52 4.08
CA ALA A 87 2.61 -20.18 3.22
C ALA A 87 3.84 -20.89 3.78
N THR A 88 4.59 -21.57 2.93
CA THR A 88 5.91 -22.08 3.29
C THR A 88 6.77 -20.89 3.78
N LEU A 89 7.76 -21.15 4.64
CA LEU A 89 8.66 -20.11 5.17
C LEU A 89 9.22 -19.22 4.04
N GLU A 90 9.59 -19.81 2.92
CA GLU A 90 10.07 -19.10 1.71
C GLU A 90 9.04 -18.13 1.12
N THR A 91 7.76 -18.52 1.12
CA THR A 91 6.68 -17.66 0.62
C THR A 91 6.46 -16.46 1.54
N ALA A 92 6.56 -16.66 2.85
CA ALA A 92 6.44 -15.59 3.84
C ALA A 92 7.61 -14.59 3.73
N GLU A 93 8.84 -15.08 3.52
CA GLU A 93 10.01 -14.23 3.30
C GLU A 93 9.88 -13.41 2.01
N LEU A 94 9.45 -14.02 0.91
CA LEU A 94 9.20 -13.33 -0.36
C LEU A 94 8.10 -12.26 -0.22
N GLN A 95 7.02 -12.58 0.47
CA GLN A 95 5.97 -11.60 0.79
C GLN A 95 6.53 -10.44 1.59
N GLY A 96 7.34 -10.71 2.62
CA GLY A 96 8.02 -9.68 3.42
C GLY A 96 8.84 -8.74 2.56
N LEU A 97 9.63 -9.27 1.62
CA LEU A 97 10.44 -8.46 0.69
C LEU A 97 9.59 -7.59 -0.23
N VAL A 98 8.44 -8.10 -0.71
CA VAL A 98 7.52 -7.32 -1.55
C VAL A 98 6.95 -6.14 -0.77
N TRP A 99 6.51 -6.36 0.48
CA TRP A 99 5.97 -5.29 1.32
C TRP A 99 7.03 -4.28 1.75
N GLU A 100 8.26 -4.71 1.95
CA GLU A 100 9.37 -3.80 2.19
C GLU A 100 9.70 -2.97 0.95
N ALA A 101 9.76 -3.58 -0.23
CA ALA A 101 9.93 -2.85 -1.49
C ALA A 101 8.78 -1.87 -1.75
N ALA A 102 7.56 -2.17 -1.28
CA ALA A 102 6.38 -1.30 -1.39
C ALA A 102 6.53 0.01 -0.61
N VAL A 103 7.41 0.07 0.40
CA VAL A 103 7.76 1.32 1.09
C VAL A 103 8.34 2.36 0.13
N GLY A 104 9.10 1.92 -0.87
CA GLY A 104 9.65 2.76 -1.93
C GLY A 104 8.67 3.15 -3.03
N LEU A 105 7.42 2.70 -3.00
CA LEU A 105 6.39 3.07 -3.98
C LEU A 105 5.72 4.39 -3.62
N ASP A 106 5.19 5.08 -4.63
CA ASP A 106 4.31 6.21 -4.38
C ASP A 106 2.96 5.77 -3.79
N GLU A 107 2.19 6.71 -3.25
CA GLU A 107 0.93 6.46 -2.56
C GLU A 107 -0.11 5.75 -3.44
N ARG A 108 -0.14 6.07 -4.74
CA ARG A 108 -1.09 5.48 -5.69
C ARG A 108 -0.78 4.03 -5.98
N ASP A 109 0.49 3.71 -6.21
CA ASP A 109 0.91 2.35 -6.48
C ASP A 109 0.77 1.47 -5.23
N ARG A 110 1.08 2.02 -4.05
CA ARG A 110 0.89 1.34 -2.77
C ARG A 110 -0.59 1.05 -2.51
N LEU A 111 -1.46 2.01 -2.75
CA LEU A 111 -2.91 1.84 -2.65
C LEU A 111 -3.42 0.73 -3.57
N LEU A 112 -2.95 0.70 -4.83
CA LEU A 112 -3.32 -0.37 -5.76
C LEU A 112 -2.80 -1.74 -5.31
N LEU A 113 -1.58 -1.79 -4.77
CA LEU A 113 -0.99 -3.02 -4.23
C LEU A 113 -1.83 -3.56 -3.05
N GLU A 114 -2.21 -2.69 -2.12
CA GLU A 114 -3.05 -3.05 -0.96
C GLU A 114 -4.45 -3.53 -1.40
N LEU A 115 -5.10 -2.86 -2.35
CA LEU A 115 -6.39 -3.27 -2.87
C LEU A 115 -6.32 -4.60 -3.63
N ASN A 116 -5.33 -4.76 -4.52
CA ASN A 116 -5.24 -5.94 -5.38
C ASN A 116 -4.66 -7.15 -4.65
N VAL A 117 -3.54 -6.99 -3.93
CA VAL A 117 -2.82 -8.12 -3.33
C VAL A 117 -3.36 -8.45 -1.94
N ARG A 118 -3.39 -7.49 -1.02
CA ARG A 118 -3.81 -7.77 0.36
C ARG A 118 -5.32 -7.92 0.50
N SER A 119 -6.11 -7.04 -0.16
CA SER A 119 -7.58 -7.08 -0.06
C SER A 119 -8.23 -8.01 -1.08
N GLY A 120 -7.45 -8.55 -2.05
CA GLY A 120 -7.92 -9.51 -3.04
C GLY A 120 -9.01 -8.96 -3.96
N LEU A 121 -8.98 -7.64 -4.29
CA LEU A 121 -9.90 -7.08 -5.25
C LEU A 121 -9.33 -7.21 -6.66
N GLU A 122 -10.12 -7.77 -7.57
CA GLU A 122 -9.72 -7.99 -8.95
C GLU A 122 -10.81 -7.56 -9.94
N GLY A 123 -10.45 -7.38 -11.21
CA GLY A 123 -11.39 -7.10 -12.29
C GLY A 123 -12.39 -6.00 -11.98
N ALA A 124 -13.68 -6.33 -11.96
CA ALA A 124 -14.75 -5.37 -11.71
C ALA A 124 -14.76 -4.83 -10.26
N GLU A 125 -14.42 -5.65 -9.26
CA GLU A 125 -14.35 -5.19 -7.86
C GLU A 125 -13.26 -4.11 -7.68
N LEU A 126 -12.08 -4.34 -8.26
CA LEU A 126 -10.99 -3.36 -8.20
C LEU A 126 -11.35 -2.10 -8.99
N ALA A 127 -11.93 -2.27 -10.18
CA ALA A 127 -12.38 -1.14 -11.01
C ALA A 127 -13.36 -0.24 -10.26
N ASP A 128 -14.33 -0.84 -9.56
CA ASP A 128 -15.30 -0.12 -8.72
C ASP A 128 -14.62 0.59 -7.54
N ALA A 129 -13.75 -0.12 -6.82
CA ALA A 129 -13.04 0.45 -5.67
C ALA A 129 -12.14 1.63 -6.08
N VAL A 130 -11.54 1.57 -7.27
CA VAL A 130 -10.67 2.64 -7.80
C VAL A 130 -11.45 3.72 -8.56
N GLY A 131 -12.67 3.43 -9.04
CA GLY A 131 -13.51 4.35 -9.79
C GLY A 131 -13.07 4.52 -11.25
N VAL A 132 -12.68 3.43 -11.90
CA VAL A 132 -12.23 3.38 -13.30
C VAL A 132 -12.97 2.28 -14.08
N SER A 133 -12.77 2.20 -15.40
CA SER A 133 -13.26 1.05 -16.17
C SER A 133 -12.45 -0.22 -15.86
N VAL A 134 -13.04 -1.39 -16.11
CA VAL A 134 -12.38 -2.69 -15.91
C VAL A 134 -11.10 -2.78 -16.73
N ASP A 135 -11.12 -2.39 -18.00
CA ASP A 135 -9.93 -2.41 -18.86
C ASP A 135 -8.83 -1.50 -18.31
N HIS A 136 -9.21 -0.33 -17.80
CA HIS A 136 -8.24 0.59 -17.19
C HIS A 136 -7.66 0.02 -15.89
N SER A 137 -8.45 -0.72 -15.10
CA SER A 137 -7.95 -1.37 -13.87
C SER A 137 -6.84 -2.39 -14.19
N TYR A 138 -6.96 -3.16 -15.27
CA TYR A 138 -5.90 -4.08 -15.70
C TYR A 138 -4.60 -3.35 -16.09
N VAL A 139 -4.71 -2.20 -16.77
CA VAL A 139 -3.55 -1.37 -17.10
C VAL A 139 -2.88 -0.82 -15.85
N LEU A 140 -3.67 -0.38 -14.87
CA LEU A 140 -3.15 0.12 -13.59
C LEU A 140 -2.41 -0.99 -12.82
N VAL A 141 -3.00 -2.18 -12.71
CA VAL A 141 -2.37 -3.34 -12.05
C VAL A 141 -1.06 -3.74 -12.74
N LYS A 142 -1.05 -3.80 -14.07
CA LYS A 142 0.18 -4.10 -14.82
C LYS A 142 1.29 -3.10 -14.49
N ARG A 143 1.01 -1.80 -14.57
CA ARG A 143 1.99 -0.75 -14.28
C ARG A 143 2.46 -0.78 -12.82
N MET A 144 1.55 -1.02 -11.89
CA MET A 144 1.89 -1.18 -10.48
C MET A 144 2.86 -2.35 -10.29
N ARG A 145 2.58 -3.52 -10.88
CA ARG A 145 3.48 -4.69 -10.81
C ARG A 145 4.87 -4.39 -11.35
N GLU A 146 4.98 -3.73 -12.52
CA GLU A 146 6.25 -3.30 -13.10
C GLU A 146 7.05 -2.37 -12.15
N ARG A 147 6.36 -1.52 -11.40
CA ARG A 147 7.00 -0.63 -10.43
C ARG A 147 7.39 -1.36 -9.15
N VAL A 148 6.59 -2.33 -8.70
CA VAL A 148 6.95 -3.22 -7.59
C VAL A 148 8.21 -4.00 -7.94
N GLU A 149 8.29 -4.60 -9.13
CA GLU A 149 9.47 -5.32 -9.61
C GLU A 149 10.72 -4.44 -9.62
N LYS A 150 10.62 -3.23 -10.14
CA LYS A 150 11.74 -2.26 -10.11
C LYS A 150 12.13 -1.89 -8.69
N SER A 151 11.15 -1.66 -7.80
CA SER A 151 11.40 -1.32 -6.41
C SER A 151 12.07 -2.47 -5.67
N LEU A 152 11.63 -3.69 -5.91
CA LEU A 152 12.24 -4.91 -5.35
C LEU A 152 13.68 -5.10 -5.85
N GLY A 153 13.92 -4.91 -7.15
CA GLY A 153 15.26 -4.94 -7.71
C GLY A 153 16.20 -3.92 -7.06
N ALA A 154 15.75 -2.68 -6.88
CA ALA A 154 16.50 -1.64 -6.19
C ALA A 154 16.77 -1.98 -4.71
N LEU A 155 15.80 -2.56 -3.99
CA LEU A 155 15.99 -3.03 -2.61
C LEU A 155 17.06 -4.12 -2.54
N LEU A 156 17.00 -5.11 -3.42
CA LEU A 156 17.98 -6.20 -3.45
C LEU A 156 19.39 -5.68 -3.77
N VAL A 157 19.51 -4.75 -4.72
CA VAL A 157 20.79 -4.09 -5.04
C VAL A 157 21.31 -3.32 -3.83
N ALA A 158 20.46 -2.53 -3.16
CA ALA A 158 20.85 -1.79 -1.97
C ALA A 158 21.35 -2.71 -0.84
N ARG A 159 20.75 -3.88 -0.66
CA ARG A 159 21.11 -4.83 0.39
C ARG A 159 22.35 -5.67 0.06
N GLN A 160 22.43 -6.20 -1.15
CA GLN A 160 23.42 -7.21 -1.51
C GLN A 160 24.67 -6.60 -2.17
N ALA A 161 24.49 -5.59 -3.03
CA ALA A 161 25.57 -5.02 -3.81
C ALA A 161 26.29 -3.84 -3.12
N ARG A 162 25.75 -3.33 -2.00
CA ARG A 162 26.35 -2.23 -1.25
C ARG A 162 27.83 -2.50 -0.91
N ASN A 163 28.12 -3.70 -0.42
CA ASN A 163 29.48 -4.09 0.00
C ASN A 163 30.38 -4.57 -1.16
N MET A 164 29.85 -4.58 -2.40
CA MET A 164 30.56 -5.06 -3.59
C MET A 164 30.89 -3.93 -4.56
N CYS A 165 30.45 -2.70 -4.30
CA CYS A 165 30.62 -1.56 -5.19
C CYS A 165 30.83 -0.27 -4.38
N ASP A 166 32.02 0.32 -4.48
CA ASP A 166 32.40 1.55 -3.75
C ASP A 166 31.46 2.73 -4.06
N ASP A 167 30.88 2.77 -5.27
CA ASP A 167 29.93 3.81 -5.65
C ASP A 167 28.60 3.65 -4.93
N LEU A 168 28.11 2.41 -4.81
CA LEU A 168 26.90 2.10 -4.05
C LEU A 168 27.11 2.30 -2.54
N GLU A 169 28.27 1.94 -2.02
CA GLU A 169 28.60 2.17 -0.61
C GLU A 169 28.59 3.67 -0.30
N ARG A 170 29.18 4.50 -1.15
CA ARG A 170 29.14 5.97 -0.99
C ARG A 170 27.72 6.52 -1.13
N LEU A 171 26.94 6.01 -2.09
CA LEU A 171 25.58 6.46 -2.36
C LEU A 171 24.61 6.13 -1.22
N LEU A 172 24.88 5.05 -0.49
CA LEU A 172 24.09 4.51 0.60
C LEU A 172 24.76 4.66 1.97
N SER A 173 25.76 5.55 2.09
CA SER A 173 26.50 5.77 3.35
C SER A 173 25.59 6.12 4.52
N ASP A 174 24.56 6.94 4.26
CA ASP A 174 23.59 7.41 5.26
C ASP A 174 22.32 6.54 5.34
N TRP A 175 22.32 5.37 4.65
CA TRP A 175 21.14 4.52 4.67
C TRP A 175 21.03 3.72 5.98
N ASP A 176 19.97 3.94 6.71
CA ASP A 176 19.63 3.32 8.00
C ASP A 176 19.05 1.89 7.89
N GLY A 177 18.86 1.38 6.66
CA GLY A 177 18.20 0.10 6.39
C GLY A 177 16.74 0.24 5.94
N THR A 178 16.13 1.43 6.07
CA THR A 178 14.76 1.69 5.62
C THR A 178 14.70 2.00 4.13
N PHE A 179 13.98 1.18 3.34
CA PHE A 179 13.85 1.37 1.90
C PHE A 179 12.77 2.39 1.57
N SER A 180 13.15 3.65 1.47
CA SER A 180 12.28 4.80 1.20
C SER A 180 12.27 5.21 -0.28
N ILE A 181 11.32 6.08 -0.68
CA ILE A 181 11.28 6.65 -2.04
C ILE A 181 12.61 7.34 -2.43
N PRO A 182 13.25 8.16 -1.58
CA PRO A 182 14.56 8.73 -1.89
C PRO A 182 15.64 7.67 -2.11
N VAL A 183 15.69 6.63 -1.27
CA VAL A 183 16.66 5.53 -1.42
C VAL A 183 16.44 4.79 -2.72
N ARG A 184 15.20 4.43 -3.04
CA ARG A 184 14.87 3.80 -4.33
C ARG A 184 15.36 4.65 -5.50
N LYS A 185 15.10 5.95 -5.49
CA LYS A 185 15.51 6.86 -6.58
C LYS A 185 17.02 7.01 -6.74
N ARG A 186 17.80 6.79 -5.67
CA ARG A 186 19.26 6.81 -5.74
C ARG A 186 19.82 5.53 -6.38
N VAL A 187 19.15 4.39 -6.21
CA VAL A 187 19.62 3.07 -6.64
C VAL A 187 19.03 2.63 -8.00
N SER A 188 17.91 3.24 -8.44
CA SER A 188 17.26 2.95 -9.74
C SER A 188 17.81 3.84 -10.84
#